data_a03d338d6a9f3f1a792d3f1f2c6273e0
#
_entry.id   a03d338d6a9f3f1a792d3f1f2c6273e0
#
_cell.length_a   1.000
_cell.length_b   1.000
_cell.length_c   1.000
_cell.angle_alpha   90.00
_cell.angle_beta   90.00
_cell.angle_gamma   90.00
#
_symmetry.space_group_name_H-M   'P 1'
#
loop_
_entity.id
_entity.type
_entity.pdbx_description
1 polymer ?
#
loop_
_entity_poly.entity_id
_entity_poly.type
_entity_poly.pdbx_seq_one_letter_code
_entity_poly.pdbx_strand_id
1 'polypeptide(L)'
;MSAIALGWDVHRKFSQVSVQRREDNGEIRVIERIRLEHADREAMRSWLARLDAGAAVAMEGAFGWQWIADLLAELGLEPHLGHPPAIKVLAKNEAKGDRCDADRLGRFYLKGIFPESYLATVEVRQLRERIRYRTALVGLRTGVKNRIQALLHRLGLLHGYSDLFGKRGRAWLDELKLPEASRAVLDGQLKLIDLLTELIQSIEAWMKLHLEEDEIVRLLETIPGIGLILAHVIRAEIGELARFPRVKQLVSYSGLAPLSDDSADRHGRRRISPYCNHSLRWALIEAAGIALRSRRLPERLRRLYDRLSHGGRSNKAQARVAVARELCEVVYVVWKKGEAYREHPRVRRGTRPSARA
;
A
#
# COMPACT_ATOMS: atom_id res chain seq x y z
N MET A 1 -16.14 -31.62 15.97
CA MET A 1 -16.22 -30.47 16.91
C MET A 1 -16.95 -29.34 16.21
N SER A 2 -18.01 -28.82 16.80
CA SER A 2 -18.78 -27.70 16.26
C SER A 2 -17.91 -26.44 16.31
N ALA A 3 -17.61 -25.82 15.14
CA ALA A 3 -16.85 -24.60 15.05
C ALA A 3 -17.79 -23.39 15.17
N ILE A 4 -17.43 -22.44 16.03
CA ILE A 4 -18.13 -21.16 16.18
C ILE A 4 -17.31 -20.06 15.54
N ALA A 5 -17.97 -19.15 14.80
CA ALA A 5 -17.38 -17.93 14.31
C ALA A 5 -18.39 -16.78 14.31
N LEU A 6 -17.87 -15.57 14.37
CA LEU A 6 -18.67 -14.36 14.30
C LEU A 6 -18.46 -13.70 12.93
N GLY A 7 -19.55 -13.27 12.31
CA GLY A 7 -19.49 -12.31 11.21
C GLY A 7 -19.77 -10.92 11.75
N TRP A 8 -18.91 -9.96 11.38
CA TRP A 8 -18.94 -8.61 11.95
C TRP A 8 -18.95 -7.55 10.84
N ASP A 9 -20.10 -6.95 10.67
CA ASP A 9 -20.29 -5.85 9.72
C ASP A 9 -20.19 -4.50 10.45
N VAL A 10 -19.20 -3.67 10.03
CA VAL A 10 -18.82 -2.44 10.69
C VAL A 10 -19.46 -1.25 10.02
N HIS A 11 -20.33 -0.53 10.71
CA HIS A 11 -20.90 0.73 10.31
C HIS A 11 -20.25 1.92 11.06
N ARG A 12 -20.63 3.14 10.71
CA ARG A 12 -20.07 4.34 11.33
C ARG A 12 -20.37 4.46 12.83
N LYS A 13 -21.58 4.11 13.26
CA LYS A 13 -22.08 4.32 14.64
C LYS A 13 -22.34 3.03 15.39
N PHE A 14 -22.46 1.93 14.72
CA PHE A 14 -22.76 0.62 15.26
C PHE A 14 -22.10 -0.47 14.45
N SER A 15 -22.07 -1.66 14.99
CA SER A 15 -21.76 -2.88 14.26
C SER A 15 -22.92 -3.85 14.32
N GLN A 16 -23.18 -4.56 13.22
CA GLN A 16 -24.05 -5.70 13.19
C GLN A 16 -23.20 -6.97 13.34
N VAL A 17 -23.52 -7.82 14.31
CA VAL A 17 -22.77 -9.04 14.58
C VAL A 17 -23.70 -10.25 14.48
N SER A 18 -23.19 -11.32 13.89
CA SER A 18 -23.86 -12.61 13.74
C SER A 18 -22.98 -13.70 14.34
N VAL A 19 -23.41 -14.33 15.40
CA VAL A 19 -22.76 -15.51 15.99
C VAL A 19 -23.28 -16.75 15.30
N GLN A 20 -22.39 -17.57 14.75
CA GLN A 20 -22.77 -18.73 13.95
C GLN A 20 -22.00 -19.96 14.40
N ARG A 21 -22.65 -21.10 14.26
CA ARG A 21 -22.10 -22.43 14.53
C ARG A 21 -22.20 -23.31 13.31
N ARG A 22 -21.13 -24.01 13.00
CA ARG A 22 -21.15 -25.12 12.04
C ARG A 22 -21.41 -26.41 12.79
N GLU A 23 -22.53 -27.07 12.48
CA GLU A 23 -22.93 -28.34 13.03
C GLU A 23 -22.10 -29.48 12.38
N ASP A 24 -22.12 -30.67 13.01
CA ASP A 24 -21.37 -31.83 12.52
C ASP A 24 -21.87 -32.33 11.14
N ASN A 25 -23.11 -32.06 10.78
CA ASN A 25 -23.67 -32.31 9.44
C ASN A 25 -23.23 -31.30 8.37
N GLY A 26 -22.41 -30.29 8.75
CA GLY A 26 -21.93 -29.24 7.88
C GLY A 26 -22.89 -28.04 7.71
N GLU A 27 -24.10 -28.11 8.29
CA GLU A 27 -25.04 -26.98 8.29
C GLU A 27 -24.52 -25.84 9.17
N ILE A 28 -24.72 -24.58 8.72
CA ILE A 28 -24.34 -23.39 9.49
C ILE A 28 -25.61 -22.73 10.01
N ARG A 29 -25.71 -22.64 11.32
CA ARG A 29 -26.83 -22.01 12.02
C ARG A 29 -26.44 -20.72 12.69
N VAL A 30 -27.28 -19.71 12.54
CA VAL A 30 -27.14 -18.45 13.30
C VAL A 30 -27.71 -18.70 14.71
N ILE A 31 -26.84 -18.47 15.71
CA ILE A 31 -27.19 -18.64 17.13
C ILE A 31 -27.78 -17.34 17.67
N GLU A 32 -27.10 -16.22 17.36
CA GLU A 32 -27.45 -14.89 17.87
C GLU A 32 -27.14 -13.83 16.80
N ARG A 33 -27.96 -12.78 16.75
CA ARG A 33 -27.66 -11.54 16.04
C ARG A 33 -27.78 -10.38 17.00
N ILE A 34 -26.79 -9.53 17.03
CA ILE A 34 -26.79 -8.36 17.91
C ILE A 34 -26.32 -7.14 17.15
N ARG A 35 -26.90 -6.01 17.52
CA ARG A 35 -26.43 -4.69 17.11
C ARG A 35 -25.73 -4.05 18.30
N LEU A 36 -24.48 -3.68 18.11
CA LEU A 36 -23.60 -3.06 19.11
C LEU A 36 -23.38 -1.60 18.75
N GLU A 37 -23.84 -0.70 19.59
CA GLU A 37 -23.66 0.74 19.41
C GLU A 37 -22.22 1.13 19.78
N HIS A 38 -21.51 1.84 18.91
CA HIS A 38 -20.11 2.21 19.15
C HIS A 38 -19.93 3.26 20.26
N ALA A 39 -20.99 4.00 20.60
CA ALA A 39 -20.98 4.95 21.70
C ALA A 39 -20.96 4.25 23.07
N ASP A 40 -21.49 3.03 23.15
CA ASP A 40 -21.54 2.23 24.39
C ASP A 40 -20.43 1.17 24.39
N ARG A 41 -19.21 1.62 24.69
CA ARG A 41 -18.01 0.77 24.74
C ARG A 41 -18.06 -0.28 25.85
N GLU A 42 -18.72 0.03 26.95
CA GLU A 42 -18.82 -0.85 28.09
C GLU A 42 -19.77 -2.01 27.82
N ALA A 43 -20.94 -1.74 27.28
CA ALA A 43 -21.87 -2.78 26.84
C ALA A 43 -21.24 -3.68 25.77
N MET A 44 -20.48 -3.09 24.83
CA MET A 44 -19.77 -3.86 23.81
C MET A 44 -18.72 -4.79 24.45
N ARG A 45 -17.88 -4.30 25.36
CA ARG A 45 -16.90 -5.12 26.09
C ARG A 45 -17.55 -6.21 26.91
N SER A 46 -18.62 -5.88 27.64
CA SER A 46 -19.37 -6.84 28.46
C SER A 46 -19.99 -7.96 27.63
N TRP A 47 -20.49 -7.64 26.45
CA TRP A 47 -21.03 -8.65 25.54
C TRP A 47 -19.92 -9.54 24.96
N LEU A 48 -18.81 -8.95 24.51
CA LEU A 48 -17.66 -9.69 23.96
C LEU A 48 -16.99 -10.61 24.98
N ALA A 49 -16.95 -10.21 26.26
CA ALA A 49 -16.38 -11.02 27.35
C ALA A 49 -17.16 -12.31 27.64
N ARG A 50 -18.36 -12.46 27.08
CA ARG A 50 -19.16 -13.69 27.16
C ARG A 50 -18.76 -14.75 26.15
N LEU A 51 -17.95 -14.38 25.16
CA LEU A 51 -17.51 -15.26 24.09
C LEU A 51 -16.29 -16.07 24.53
N ASP A 52 -16.15 -17.26 23.97
CA ASP A 52 -14.99 -18.11 24.22
C ASP A 52 -13.69 -17.46 23.70
N ALA A 53 -12.63 -17.56 24.49
CA ALA A 53 -11.31 -17.12 24.05
C ALA A 53 -10.88 -17.87 22.78
N GLY A 54 -10.29 -17.14 21.82
CA GLY A 54 -9.91 -17.69 20.52
C GLY A 54 -11.08 -17.79 19.52
N ALA A 55 -12.29 -17.28 19.86
CA ALA A 55 -13.37 -17.25 18.89
C ALA A 55 -13.01 -16.38 17.68
N ALA A 56 -13.17 -16.95 16.48
CA ALA A 56 -12.85 -16.27 15.23
C ALA A 56 -13.89 -15.20 14.87
N VAL A 57 -13.45 -14.01 14.52
CA VAL A 57 -14.30 -12.88 14.14
C VAL A 57 -13.95 -12.41 12.72
N ALA A 58 -14.80 -12.77 11.76
CA ALA A 58 -14.65 -12.39 10.36
C ALA A 58 -15.26 -11.01 10.10
N MET A 59 -14.45 -10.03 9.70
CA MET A 59 -14.88 -8.66 9.41
C MET A 59 -14.40 -8.19 8.04
N GLU A 60 -15.14 -7.26 7.42
CA GLU A 60 -14.70 -6.64 6.18
C GLU A 60 -13.73 -5.49 6.46
N GLY A 61 -12.69 -5.34 5.61
CA GLY A 61 -11.72 -4.24 5.66
C GLY A 61 -12.30 -2.90 5.22
N ALA A 62 -13.44 -2.50 5.80
CA ALA A 62 -14.17 -1.26 5.55
C ALA A 62 -13.71 -0.14 6.48
N PHE A 63 -14.41 1.01 6.47
CA PHE A 63 -14.08 2.13 7.34
C PHE A 63 -14.25 1.77 8.83
N GLY A 64 -13.22 2.08 9.65
CA GLY A 64 -13.31 1.98 11.12
C GLY A 64 -13.04 0.58 11.70
N TRP A 65 -12.60 -0.40 10.93
CA TRP A 65 -12.33 -1.75 11.41
C TRP A 65 -11.18 -1.84 12.43
N GLN A 66 -10.21 -0.92 12.35
CA GLN A 66 -8.95 -1.02 13.11
C GLN A 66 -9.16 -1.11 14.62
N TRP A 67 -9.92 -0.16 15.18
CA TRP A 67 -10.14 -0.13 16.62
C TRP A 67 -11.00 -1.30 17.13
N ILE A 68 -11.86 -1.87 16.26
CA ILE A 68 -12.62 -3.08 16.58
C ILE A 68 -11.69 -4.27 16.61
N ALA A 69 -10.82 -4.43 15.60
CA ALA A 69 -9.84 -5.50 15.59
C ALA A 69 -8.91 -5.46 16.82
N ASP A 70 -8.51 -4.25 17.25
CA ASP A 70 -7.69 -4.06 18.44
C ASP A 70 -8.45 -4.45 19.71
N LEU A 71 -9.71 -4.04 19.83
CA LEU A 71 -10.58 -4.42 20.95
C LEU A 71 -10.80 -5.94 21.02
N LEU A 72 -11.03 -6.58 19.88
CA LEU A 72 -11.21 -8.04 19.81
C LEU A 72 -9.93 -8.76 20.26
N ALA A 73 -8.76 -8.35 19.76
CA ALA A 73 -7.49 -8.93 20.14
C ALA A 73 -7.17 -8.71 21.63
N GLU A 74 -7.47 -7.51 22.19
CA GLU A 74 -7.35 -7.22 23.63
C GLU A 74 -8.18 -8.18 24.50
N LEU A 75 -9.35 -8.58 24.01
CA LEU A 75 -10.25 -9.49 24.70
C LEU A 75 -9.96 -10.99 24.40
N GLY A 76 -8.86 -11.29 23.70
CA GLY A 76 -8.46 -12.66 23.38
C GLY A 76 -9.26 -13.33 22.27
N LEU A 77 -9.97 -12.56 21.45
CA LEU A 77 -10.65 -13.04 20.25
C LEU A 77 -9.74 -12.94 19.03
N GLU A 78 -10.02 -13.74 17.99
CA GLU A 78 -9.20 -13.78 16.78
C GLU A 78 -9.85 -12.98 15.62
N PRO A 79 -9.45 -11.71 15.39
CA PRO A 79 -9.97 -10.93 14.28
C PRO A 79 -9.37 -11.38 12.94
N HIS A 80 -10.24 -11.70 11.98
CA HIS A 80 -9.92 -12.04 10.60
C HIS A 80 -10.44 -10.94 9.67
N LEU A 81 -9.53 -10.28 8.94
CA LEU A 81 -9.88 -9.18 8.05
C LEU A 81 -10.11 -9.70 6.63
N GLY A 82 -11.28 -9.45 6.07
CA GLY A 82 -11.63 -9.84 4.71
C GLY A 82 -11.27 -8.79 3.67
N HIS A 83 -10.94 -9.23 2.46
CA HIS A 83 -10.64 -8.37 1.32
C HIS A 83 -11.92 -7.90 0.61
N PRO A 84 -12.33 -6.61 0.72
CA PRO A 84 -13.64 -6.14 0.27
C PRO A 84 -13.95 -6.46 -1.20
N PRO A 85 -13.06 -6.24 -2.19
CA PRO A 85 -13.33 -6.61 -3.58
C PRO A 85 -13.61 -8.11 -3.78
N ALA A 86 -12.91 -8.99 -3.05
CA ALA A 86 -13.11 -10.43 -3.18
C ALA A 86 -14.40 -10.89 -2.48
N ILE A 87 -14.72 -10.32 -1.31
CA ILE A 87 -16.02 -10.53 -0.65
C ILE A 87 -17.17 -10.15 -1.59
N LYS A 88 -17.07 -8.99 -2.24
CA LYS A 88 -18.07 -8.51 -3.21
C LYS A 88 -18.26 -9.46 -4.40
N VAL A 89 -17.19 -10.08 -4.87
CA VAL A 89 -17.28 -11.08 -5.95
C VAL A 89 -18.00 -12.33 -5.48
N LEU A 90 -17.67 -12.86 -4.30
CA LEU A 90 -18.33 -14.03 -3.71
C LEU A 90 -19.80 -13.77 -3.40
N ALA A 91 -20.14 -12.55 -3.01
CA ALA A 91 -21.49 -12.14 -2.63
C ALA A 91 -22.37 -11.68 -3.80
N LYS A 92 -21.92 -11.80 -5.06
CA LYS A 92 -22.55 -11.17 -6.24
C LYS A 92 -24.04 -11.47 -6.41
N ASN A 93 -24.46 -12.66 -6.02
CA ASN A 93 -25.84 -13.13 -6.20
C ASN A 93 -26.61 -13.25 -4.86
N GLU A 94 -26.09 -12.70 -3.76
CA GLU A 94 -26.72 -12.77 -2.45
C GLU A 94 -27.50 -11.49 -2.12
N ALA A 95 -28.52 -11.62 -1.27
CA ALA A 95 -29.30 -10.47 -0.79
C ALA A 95 -28.41 -9.49 -0.02
N LYS A 96 -28.70 -8.20 -0.15
CA LYS A 96 -28.01 -7.12 0.56
C LYS A 96 -28.80 -6.68 1.78
N GLY A 97 -28.09 -6.32 2.83
CA GLY A 97 -28.62 -5.76 4.08
C GLY A 97 -27.68 -6.06 5.23
N ASP A 98 -27.62 -5.18 6.21
CA ASP A 98 -26.66 -5.24 7.32
C ASP A 98 -26.66 -6.60 8.06
N ARG A 99 -27.82 -7.18 8.27
CA ARG A 99 -27.94 -8.51 8.88
C ARG A 99 -27.41 -9.61 7.96
N CYS A 100 -27.74 -9.53 6.67
CA CYS A 100 -27.26 -10.48 5.66
C CYS A 100 -25.74 -10.37 5.47
N ASP A 101 -25.19 -9.16 5.60
CA ASP A 101 -23.76 -8.90 5.42
C ASP A 101 -22.97 -9.51 6.58
N ALA A 102 -23.40 -9.34 7.83
CA ALA A 102 -22.80 -10.01 8.99
C ALA A 102 -22.92 -11.56 8.88
N ASP A 103 -24.12 -12.08 8.55
CA ASP A 103 -24.30 -13.53 8.37
C ASP A 103 -23.37 -14.10 7.28
N ARG A 104 -23.18 -13.37 6.21
CA ARG A 104 -22.32 -13.76 5.09
C ARG A 104 -20.87 -13.89 5.49
N LEU A 105 -20.33 -12.93 6.24
CA LEU A 105 -18.93 -12.93 6.68
C LEU A 105 -18.64 -14.17 7.54
N GLY A 106 -19.45 -14.44 8.56
CA GLY A 106 -19.32 -15.63 9.40
C GLY A 106 -19.46 -16.93 8.60
N ARG A 107 -20.45 -16.99 7.70
CA ARG A 107 -20.67 -18.16 6.84
C ARG A 107 -19.48 -18.41 5.89
N PHE A 108 -18.91 -17.39 5.29
CA PHE A 108 -17.72 -17.54 4.43
C PHE A 108 -16.54 -18.07 5.22
N TYR A 109 -16.34 -17.58 6.45
CA TYR A 109 -15.29 -18.06 7.33
C TYR A 109 -15.48 -19.55 7.68
N LEU A 110 -16.66 -19.93 8.17
CA LEU A 110 -16.98 -21.31 8.54
C LEU A 110 -16.93 -22.29 7.37
N LYS A 111 -17.15 -21.81 6.14
CA LYS A 111 -16.99 -22.60 4.90
C LYS A 111 -15.54 -22.68 4.41
N GLY A 112 -14.59 -21.97 5.01
CA GLY A 112 -13.21 -21.92 4.57
C GLY A 112 -12.99 -21.18 3.24
N ILE A 113 -13.93 -20.34 2.81
CA ILE A 113 -13.86 -19.53 1.58
C ILE A 113 -13.71 -18.04 1.85
N PHE A 114 -13.49 -17.65 3.09
CA PHE A 114 -13.31 -16.26 3.49
C PHE A 114 -12.04 -15.70 2.84
N PRO A 115 -12.14 -14.62 2.02
CA PRO A 115 -10.99 -14.08 1.32
C PRO A 115 -10.17 -13.18 2.26
N GLU A 116 -9.31 -13.78 3.03
CA GLU A 116 -8.56 -13.14 4.09
C GLU A 116 -7.56 -12.11 3.56
N SER A 117 -7.51 -10.96 4.21
CA SER A 117 -6.53 -9.90 4.04
C SER A 117 -5.56 -9.87 5.21
N TYR A 118 -4.37 -9.37 4.98
CA TYR A 118 -3.38 -9.19 6.04
C TYR A 118 -3.84 -8.17 7.08
N LEU A 119 -4.07 -8.65 8.28
CA LEU A 119 -4.27 -7.81 9.47
C LEU A 119 -2.89 -7.38 9.98
N ALA A 120 -2.49 -6.16 9.66
CA ALA A 120 -1.21 -5.62 10.12
C ALA A 120 -1.25 -5.35 11.63
N THR A 121 -0.11 -5.58 12.31
CA THR A 121 0.05 -5.24 13.73
C THR A 121 -0.13 -3.75 13.97
N VAL A 122 -0.36 -3.35 15.22
CA VAL A 122 -0.54 -1.94 15.60
C VAL A 122 0.67 -1.10 15.17
N GLU A 123 1.88 -1.61 15.40
CA GLU A 123 3.14 -0.95 15.06
C GLU A 123 3.26 -0.73 13.55
N VAL A 124 2.96 -1.75 12.75
CA VAL A 124 2.98 -1.63 11.27
C VAL A 124 1.92 -0.64 10.79
N ARG A 125 0.74 -0.60 11.41
CA ARG A 125 -0.32 0.35 11.06
C ARG A 125 0.07 1.79 11.40
N GLN A 126 0.66 2.04 12.57
CA GLN A 126 1.17 3.34 12.98
C GLN A 126 2.31 3.82 12.07
N LEU A 127 3.23 2.93 11.71
CA LEU A 127 4.28 3.22 10.74
C LEU A 127 3.69 3.62 9.38
N ARG A 128 2.72 2.83 8.86
CA ARG A 128 2.03 3.16 7.60
C ARG A 128 1.33 4.50 7.66
N GLU A 129 0.64 4.81 8.75
CA GLU A 129 -0.08 6.06 8.92
C GLU A 129 0.87 7.24 8.79
N ARG A 130 2.00 7.23 9.50
CA ARG A 130 3.00 8.30 9.48
C ARG A 130 3.63 8.47 8.09
N ILE A 131 3.99 7.36 7.44
CA ILE A 131 4.61 7.37 6.10
C ILE A 131 3.62 7.85 5.03
N ARG A 132 2.37 7.39 5.10
CA ARG A 132 1.31 7.81 4.17
C ARG A 132 0.94 9.27 4.39
N TYR A 133 0.93 9.75 5.63
CA TYR A 133 0.74 11.17 5.94
C TYR A 133 1.83 12.04 5.30
N ARG A 134 3.11 11.65 5.42
CA ARG A 134 4.19 12.33 4.70
C ARG A 134 3.94 12.38 3.19
N THR A 135 3.53 11.27 2.60
CA THR A 135 3.25 11.19 1.16
C THR A 135 2.09 12.12 0.76
N ALA A 136 1.03 12.17 1.57
CA ALA A 136 -0.08 13.09 1.38
C ALA A 136 0.35 14.57 1.45
N LEU A 137 1.19 14.94 2.43
CA LEU A 137 1.75 16.29 2.55
C LEU A 137 2.58 16.70 1.32
N VAL A 138 3.39 15.79 0.79
CA VAL A 138 4.14 16.04 -0.46
C VAL A 138 3.20 16.25 -1.64
N GLY A 139 2.12 15.47 -1.74
CA GLY A 139 1.08 15.64 -2.76
C GLY A 139 0.40 17.02 -2.65
N LEU A 140 0.01 17.42 -1.44
CA LEU A 140 -0.56 18.74 -1.18
C LEU A 140 0.40 19.87 -1.57
N ARG A 141 1.66 19.78 -1.16
CA ARG A 141 2.70 20.77 -1.51
C ARG A 141 2.88 20.87 -3.02
N THR A 142 2.90 19.74 -3.73
CA THR A 142 2.97 19.73 -5.20
C THR A 142 1.75 20.38 -5.83
N GLY A 143 0.55 20.12 -5.30
CA GLY A 143 -0.67 20.77 -5.74
C GLY A 143 -0.64 22.30 -5.57
N VAL A 144 -0.11 22.78 -4.44
CA VAL A 144 0.07 24.23 -4.22
C VAL A 144 1.09 24.83 -5.18
N LYS A 145 2.25 24.16 -5.40
CA LYS A 145 3.23 24.58 -6.38
C LYS A 145 2.66 24.71 -7.80
N ASN A 146 1.84 23.73 -8.20
CA ASN A 146 1.16 23.77 -9.50
C ASN A 146 0.15 24.93 -9.61
N ARG A 147 -0.55 25.29 -8.52
CA ARG A 147 -1.44 26.46 -8.51
C ARG A 147 -0.68 27.76 -8.68
N ILE A 148 0.50 27.89 -8.06
CA ILE A 148 1.35 29.07 -8.27
C ILE A 148 1.81 29.14 -9.73
N GLN A 149 2.25 28.04 -10.33
CA GLN A 149 2.60 28.00 -11.75
C GLN A 149 1.42 28.42 -12.63
N ALA A 150 0.22 27.94 -12.35
CA ALA A 150 -0.98 28.31 -13.09
C ALA A 150 -1.34 29.79 -12.91
N LEU A 151 -1.15 30.37 -11.71
CA LEU A 151 -1.34 31.81 -11.46
C LEU A 151 -0.38 32.65 -12.30
N LEU A 152 0.91 32.32 -12.29
CA LEU A 152 1.92 33.02 -13.09
C LEU A 152 1.61 32.93 -14.60
N HIS A 153 1.28 31.73 -15.09
CA HIS A 153 0.92 31.53 -16.48
C HIS A 153 -0.31 32.37 -16.89
N ARG A 154 -1.34 32.42 -16.04
CA ARG A 154 -2.53 33.24 -16.28
C ARG A 154 -2.22 34.75 -16.36
N LEU A 155 -1.19 35.19 -15.64
CA LEU A 155 -0.74 36.58 -15.64
C LEU A 155 0.30 36.87 -16.75
N GLY A 156 0.62 35.90 -17.60
CA GLY A 156 1.62 36.03 -18.67
C GLY A 156 3.06 36.11 -18.15
N LEU A 157 3.31 35.71 -16.89
CA LEU A 157 4.62 35.79 -16.26
C LEU A 157 5.37 34.48 -16.51
N LEU A 158 6.41 34.58 -17.34
CA LEU A 158 7.32 33.48 -17.65
C LEU A 158 8.58 33.58 -16.79
N HIS A 159 9.16 32.45 -16.42
CA HIS A 159 10.41 32.40 -15.67
C HIS A 159 11.39 31.36 -16.25
N GLY A 160 12.68 31.55 -16.06
CA GLY A 160 13.72 30.63 -16.51
C GLY A 160 14.34 29.80 -15.38
N TYR A 161 13.73 29.78 -14.19
CA TYR A 161 14.25 29.01 -13.05
C TYR A 161 13.99 27.53 -13.22
N SER A 162 15.02 26.71 -13.08
CA SER A 162 14.90 25.24 -13.01
C SER A 162 14.15 24.78 -11.75
N ASP A 163 14.32 25.51 -10.63
CA ASP A 163 13.57 25.37 -9.38
C ASP A 163 13.02 26.75 -8.96
N LEU A 164 11.75 26.99 -9.28
CA LEU A 164 11.04 28.22 -8.94
C LEU A 164 10.89 28.39 -7.41
N PHE A 165 10.86 27.32 -6.66
CA PHE A 165 10.66 27.33 -5.20
C PHE A 165 11.96 27.20 -4.41
N GLY A 166 13.09 27.15 -5.08
CA GLY A 166 14.41 27.29 -4.49
C GLY A 166 14.75 28.75 -4.18
N LYS A 167 15.86 29.01 -3.50
CA LYS A 167 16.25 30.33 -2.98
C LYS A 167 16.09 31.47 -3.99
N ARG A 168 16.61 31.30 -5.23
CA ARG A 168 16.57 32.36 -6.28
C ARG A 168 15.16 32.56 -6.85
N GLY A 169 14.45 31.48 -7.12
CA GLY A 169 13.08 31.56 -7.63
C GLY A 169 12.12 32.14 -6.59
N ARG A 170 12.34 31.84 -5.30
CA ARG A 170 11.56 32.40 -4.19
C ARG A 170 11.74 33.91 -4.08
N ALA A 171 12.98 34.41 -4.12
CA ALA A 171 13.26 35.84 -4.10
C ALA A 171 12.56 36.55 -5.27
N TRP A 172 12.62 35.98 -6.48
CA TRP A 172 11.88 36.52 -7.62
C TRP A 172 10.36 36.57 -7.41
N LEU A 173 9.75 35.51 -6.83
CA LEU A 173 8.33 35.49 -6.51
C LEU A 173 7.94 36.59 -5.52
N ASP A 174 8.81 36.89 -4.57
CA ASP A 174 8.59 37.91 -3.54
C ASP A 174 8.64 39.34 -4.13
N GLU A 175 9.50 39.57 -5.15
CA GLU A 175 9.67 40.86 -5.81
C GLU A 175 8.66 41.16 -6.93
N LEU A 176 7.81 40.17 -7.32
CA LEU A 176 6.85 40.35 -8.39
C LEU A 176 5.82 41.45 -8.07
N LYS A 177 5.67 42.40 -8.98
CA LYS A 177 4.59 43.40 -8.93
C LYS A 177 3.33 42.77 -9.52
N LEU A 178 2.39 42.45 -8.66
CA LEU A 178 1.14 41.79 -9.02
C LEU A 178 -0.06 42.66 -8.61
N PRO A 179 -1.25 42.51 -9.26
CA PRO A 179 -2.48 43.02 -8.75
C PRO A 179 -2.74 42.57 -7.30
N GLU A 180 -3.30 43.40 -6.47
CA GLU A 180 -3.48 43.15 -5.01
C GLU A 180 -4.03 41.73 -4.72
N ALA A 181 -5.12 41.36 -5.39
CA ALA A 181 -5.73 40.05 -5.20
C ALA A 181 -4.79 38.90 -5.58
N SER A 182 -4.03 39.04 -6.67
CA SER A 182 -3.06 38.03 -7.10
C SER A 182 -1.88 37.92 -6.14
N ARG A 183 -1.43 39.05 -5.58
CA ARG A 183 -0.39 39.10 -4.56
C ARG A 183 -0.83 38.36 -3.30
N ALA A 184 -2.01 38.67 -2.79
CA ALA A 184 -2.57 38.02 -1.61
C ALA A 184 -2.69 36.50 -1.78
N VAL A 185 -3.14 36.04 -2.97
CA VAL A 185 -3.22 34.61 -3.30
C VAL A 185 -1.83 33.96 -3.35
N LEU A 186 -0.85 34.60 -3.99
CA LEU A 186 0.52 34.10 -4.07
C LEU A 186 1.15 33.98 -2.68
N ASP A 187 1.06 35.02 -1.85
CA ASP A 187 1.60 35.05 -0.50
C ASP A 187 1.01 33.96 0.38
N GLY A 188 -0.32 33.78 0.31
CA GLY A 188 -1.01 32.70 1.03
C GLY A 188 -0.54 31.32 0.62
N GLN A 189 -0.35 31.09 -0.68
CA GLN A 189 0.15 29.80 -1.19
C GLN A 189 1.62 29.58 -0.85
N LEU A 190 2.46 30.60 -0.82
CA LEU A 190 3.85 30.51 -0.41
C LEU A 190 3.97 30.12 1.08
N LYS A 191 3.18 30.77 1.96
CA LYS A 191 3.10 30.38 3.39
C LYS A 191 2.66 28.93 3.57
N LEU A 192 1.70 28.47 2.76
CA LEU A 192 1.25 27.08 2.81
C LEU A 192 2.36 26.11 2.37
N ILE A 193 3.17 26.43 1.36
CA ILE A 193 4.33 25.63 0.97
C ILE A 193 5.34 25.53 2.12
N ASP A 194 5.59 26.62 2.83
CA ASP A 194 6.54 26.66 3.94
C ASP A 194 6.05 25.77 5.09
N LEU A 195 4.79 25.90 5.50
CA LEU A 195 4.19 25.02 6.52
C LEU A 195 4.22 23.55 6.13
N LEU A 196 3.83 23.21 4.89
CA LEU A 196 3.88 21.82 4.40
C LEU A 196 5.31 21.30 4.36
N THR A 197 6.30 22.14 4.07
CA THR A 197 7.71 21.76 4.06
C THR A 197 8.21 21.47 5.47
N GLU A 198 7.85 22.28 6.46
CA GLU A 198 8.17 22.07 7.87
C GLU A 198 7.60 20.74 8.38
N LEU A 199 6.31 20.49 8.12
CA LEU A 199 5.65 19.23 8.51
C LEU A 199 6.32 18.01 7.86
N ILE A 200 6.71 18.09 6.58
CA ILE A 200 7.42 17.02 5.90
C ILE A 200 8.79 16.80 6.54
N GLN A 201 9.54 17.86 6.83
CA GLN A 201 10.85 17.78 7.45
C GLN A 201 10.81 17.15 8.85
N SER A 202 9.77 17.44 9.64
CA SER A 202 9.60 16.83 10.97
C SER A 202 9.46 15.31 10.88
N ILE A 203 8.69 14.81 9.89
CA ILE A 203 8.53 13.37 9.69
C ILE A 203 9.84 12.75 9.15
N GLU A 204 10.55 13.44 8.25
CA GLU A 204 11.83 12.97 7.73
C GLU A 204 12.94 12.95 8.80
N ALA A 205 12.91 13.87 9.74
CA ALA A 205 13.79 13.85 10.91
C ALA A 205 13.51 12.63 11.81
N TRP A 206 12.22 12.36 12.05
CA TRP A 206 11.83 11.15 12.77
C TRP A 206 12.29 9.87 12.04
N MET A 207 12.13 9.79 10.71
CA MET A 207 12.61 8.64 9.92
C MET A 207 14.12 8.42 10.06
N LYS A 208 14.91 9.48 10.13
CA LYS A 208 16.37 9.38 10.33
C LYS A 208 16.72 8.77 11.69
N LEU A 209 16.02 9.17 12.75
CA LEU A 209 16.22 8.61 14.08
C LEU A 209 15.87 7.11 14.12
N HIS A 210 14.77 6.72 13.48
CA HIS A 210 14.31 5.32 13.46
C HIS A 210 15.07 4.44 12.46
N LEU A 211 15.88 5.02 11.57
CA LEU A 211 16.76 4.26 10.68
C LEU A 211 17.78 3.42 11.46
N GLU A 212 18.30 3.94 12.57
CA GLU A 212 19.29 3.25 13.40
C GLU A 212 18.68 2.05 14.13
N GLU A 213 17.36 2.06 14.37
CA GLU A 213 16.62 1.04 15.10
C GLU A 213 16.09 -0.09 14.21
N ASP A 214 15.80 0.18 12.93
CA ASP A 214 15.24 -0.82 11.99
C ASP A 214 16.33 -1.33 11.03
N GLU A 215 16.89 -2.50 11.35
CA GLU A 215 17.91 -3.17 10.52
C GLU A 215 17.44 -3.40 9.09
N ILE A 216 16.16 -3.69 8.89
CA ILE A 216 15.61 -3.95 7.55
C ILE A 216 15.65 -2.67 6.71
N VAL A 217 15.34 -1.51 7.29
CA VAL A 217 15.44 -0.23 6.58
C VAL A 217 16.87 0.03 6.13
N ARG A 218 17.86 -0.20 7.01
CA ARG A 218 19.29 -0.08 6.69
C ARG A 218 19.70 -1.02 5.54
N LEU A 219 19.24 -2.26 5.56
CA LEU A 219 19.51 -3.22 4.49
C LEU A 219 18.88 -2.77 3.16
N LEU A 220 17.65 -2.28 3.18
CA LEU A 220 16.97 -1.80 1.98
C LEU A 220 17.67 -0.58 1.35
N GLU A 221 18.27 0.31 2.13
CA GLU A 221 19.04 1.45 1.62
C GLU A 221 20.31 1.04 0.86
N THR A 222 20.81 -0.17 1.06
CA THR A 222 21.95 -0.70 0.27
C THR A 222 21.59 -0.96 -1.19
N ILE A 223 20.29 -1.08 -1.50
CA ILE A 223 19.80 -1.37 -2.85
C ILE A 223 19.85 -0.11 -3.71
N PRO A 224 20.47 -0.16 -4.92
CA PRO A 224 20.54 0.98 -5.80
C PRO A 224 19.17 1.61 -6.10
N GLY A 225 19.03 2.90 -5.85
CA GLY A 225 17.78 3.65 -6.06
C GLY A 225 16.83 3.69 -4.87
N ILE A 226 17.11 2.95 -3.81
CA ILE A 226 16.33 2.98 -2.58
C ILE A 226 17.11 3.81 -1.54
N GLY A 227 16.61 4.98 -1.18
CA GLY A 227 17.12 5.80 -0.09
C GLY A 227 16.15 5.78 1.09
N LEU A 228 16.48 6.52 2.15
CA LEU A 228 15.78 6.58 3.43
C LEU A 228 14.24 6.53 3.31
N ILE A 229 13.67 7.42 2.50
CA ILE A 229 12.22 7.54 2.35
C ILE A 229 11.62 6.29 1.72
N LEU A 230 12.20 5.82 0.61
CA LEU A 230 11.68 4.65 -0.10
C LEU A 230 11.86 3.37 0.72
N ALA A 231 12.96 3.25 1.48
CA ALA A 231 13.19 2.13 2.39
C ALA A 231 12.10 2.05 3.46
N HIS A 232 11.73 3.18 4.10
CA HIS A 232 10.63 3.22 5.07
C HIS A 232 9.27 2.90 4.45
N VAL A 233 8.98 3.44 3.25
CA VAL A 233 7.73 3.10 2.55
C VAL A 233 7.67 1.60 2.26
N ILE A 234 8.73 1.01 1.72
CA ILE A 234 8.80 -0.42 1.39
C ILE A 234 8.65 -1.26 2.67
N ARG A 235 9.36 -0.90 3.75
CA ARG A 235 9.29 -1.56 5.05
C ARG A 235 7.88 -1.54 5.63
N ALA A 236 7.24 -0.38 5.65
CA ALA A 236 5.89 -0.18 6.18
C ALA A 236 4.84 -0.95 5.36
N GLU A 237 4.91 -0.88 4.05
CA GLU A 237 3.90 -1.47 3.18
C GLU A 237 4.04 -3.00 3.06
N ILE A 238 5.25 -3.54 3.15
CA ILE A 238 5.47 -4.98 3.26
C ILE A 238 5.05 -5.48 4.65
N GLY A 239 5.39 -4.75 5.73
CA GLY A 239 5.13 -5.18 7.11
C GLY A 239 5.98 -6.40 7.48
N GLU A 240 5.42 -7.59 7.39
CA GLU A 240 6.10 -8.85 7.64
C GLU A 240 6.37 -9.61 6.35
N LEU A 241 7.65 -9.93 6.09
CA LEU A 241 8.02 -10.65 4.86
C LEU A 241 7.52 -12.11 4.88
N ALA A 242 7.39 -12.70 6.07
CA ALA A 242 6.95 -14.10 6.25
C ALA A 242 5.60 -14.39 5.57
N ARG A 243 4.72 -13.39 5.46
CA ARG A 243 3.41 -13.50 4.78
C ARG A 243 3.53 -13.74 3.26
N PHE A 244 4.73 -13.60 2.70
CA PHE A 244 5.02 -13.88 1.30
C PHE A 244 5.97 -15.09 1.18
N PRO A 245 5.48 -16.33 1.22
CA PRO A 245 6.32 -17.54 1.09
C PRO A 245 7.20 -17.54 -0.17
N ARG A 246 6.74 -16.90 -1.24
CA ARG A 246 7.44 -16.82 -2.53
C ARG A 246 7.48 -15.38 -3.04
N VAL A 247 8.61 -15.01 -3.66
CA VAL A 247 8.80 -13.67 -4.26
C VAL A 247 7.69 -13.26 -5.23
N LYS A 248 7.11 -14.20 -5.96
CA LYS A 248 5.98 -13.93 -6.88
C LYS A 248 4.76 -13.32 -6.18
N GLN A 249 4.53 -13.67 -4.92
CA GLN A 249 3.42 -13.13 -4.13
C GLN A 249 3.67 -11.66 -3.77
N LEU A 250 4.89 -11.30 -3.40
CA LEU A 250 5.26 -9.89 -3.16
C LEU A 250 5.16 -9.07 -4.45
N VAL A 251 5.63 -9.60 -5.58
CA VAL A 251 5.50 -8.97 -6.90
C VAL A 251 4.03 -8.78 -7.28
N SER A 252 3.17 -9.75 -7.00
CA SER A 252 1.71 -9.63 -7.22
C SER A 252 1.10 -8.58 -6.29
N TYR A 253 1.44 -8.61 -5.01
CA TYR A 253 0.98 -7.64 -4.01
C TYR A 253 1.37 -6.20 -4.36
N SER A 254 2.58 -5.99 -4.88
CA SER A 254 3.03 -4.69 -5.40
C SER A 254 2.36 -4.31 -6.73
N GLY A 255 1.63 -5.24 -7.36
CA GLY A 255 0.97 -5.05 -8.66
C GLY A 255 1.94 -4.86 -9.83
N LEU A 256 3.18 -5.32 -9.68
CA LEU A 256 4.17 -5.30 -10.77
C LEU A 256 4.15 -6.60 -11.60
N ALA A 257 3.32 -7.57 -11.22
CA ALA A 257 3.07 -8.75 -12.04
C ALA A 257 2.26 -8.35 -13.28
N PRO A 258 2.68 -8.77 -14.49
CA PRO A 258 1.87 -8.56 -15.68
C PRO A 258 0.59 -9.39 -15.58
N LEU A 259 -0.54 -8.78 -15.88
CA LEU A 259 -1.78 -9.51 -16.15
C LEU A 259 -1.71 -9.98 -17.61
N SER A 260 -1.89 -11.28 -17.84
CA SER A 260 -2.11 -11.82 -19.17
C SER A 260 -3.62 -11.84 -19.43
N ASP A 261 -4.08 -10.98 -20.33
CA ASP A 261 -5.43 -11.07 -20.91
C ASP A 261 -5.38 -11.97 -22.16
N ASP A 262 -4.68 -13.11 -22.08
CA ASP A 262 -4.60 -14.05 -23.19
C ASP A 262 -5.89 -14.88 -23.23
N SER A 263 -6.83 -14.51 -24.04
CA SER A 263 -7.87 -15.42 -24.58
C SER A 263 -7.32 -16.11 -25.84
N ALA A 264 -7.76 -17.33 -26.12
CA ALA A 264 -7.17 -18.24 -27.12
C ALA A 264 -6.80 -17.61 -28.48
N ASP A 265 -7.43 -16.50 -28.88
CA ASP A 265 -7.23 -15.84 -30.17
C ASP A 265 -6.80 -14.36 -30.11
N ARG A 266 -6.53 -13.80 -28.93
CA ARG A 266 -6.10 -12.40 -28.79
C ARG A 266 -4.97 -12.25 -27.80
N HIS A 267 -3.80 -11.85 -28.28
CA HIS A 267 -2.74 -11.33 -27.44
C HIS A 267 -3.12 -9.94 -26.91
N GLY A 268 -3.74 -9.90 -25.72
CA GLY A 268 -4.15 -8.67 -25.07
C GLY A 268 -2.95 -7.81 -24.68
N ARG A 269 -3.14 -6.49 -24.57
CA ARG A 269 -2.13 -5.58 -24.02
C ARG A 269 -1.85 -5.98 -22.57
N ARG A 270 -0.60 -6.36 -22.27
CA ARG A 270 -0.17 -6.64 -20.90
C ARG A 270 -0.36 -5.40 -20.03
N ARG A 271 -1.27 -5.48 -19.09
CA ARG A 271 -1.55 -4.44 -18.09
C ARG A 271 -1.04 -4.87 -16.72
N ILE A 272 -0.82 -3.92 -15.83
CA ILE A 272 -0.56 -4.20 -14.42
C ILE A 272 -1.89 -4.16 -13.65
N SER A 273 -2.02 -5.00 -12.60
CA SER A 273 -3.25 -5.08 -11.82
C SER A 273 -3.62 -3.73 -11.19
N PRO A 274 -4.86 -3.26 -11.28
CA PRO A 274 -5.33 -2.13 -10.49
C PRO A 274 -5.46 -2.48 -8.99
N TYR A 275 -5.68 -3.75 -8.68
CA TYR A 275 -5.82 -4.25 -7.31
C TYR A 275 -4.44 -4.60 -6.74
N CYS A 276 -3.84 -3.67 -6.00
CA CYS A 276 -2.51 -3.84 -5.44
C CYS A 276 -2.24 -2.85 -4.30
N ASN A 277 -1.11 -2.99 -3.64
CA ASN A 277 -0.61 -1.94 -2.76
C ASN A 277 0.00 -0.80 -3.59
N HIS A 278 -0.77 0.28 -3.76
CA HIS A 278 -0.37 1.43 -4.58
C HIS A 278 0.86 2.16 -4.05
N SER A 279 1.03 2.26 -2.73
CA SER A 279 2.18 2.91 -2.11
C SER A 279 3.47 2.11 -2.36
N LEU A 280 3.42 0.79 -2.23
CA LEU A 280 4.55 -0.09 -2.54
C LEU A 280 4.91 -0.04 -4.02
N ARG A 281 3.91 -0.08 -4.91
CA ARG A 281 4.11 0.07 -6.35
C ARG A 281 4.81 1.37 -6.67
N TRP A 282 4.30 2.47 -6.14
CA TRP A 282 4.89 3.80 -6.33
C TRP A 282 6.35 3.83 -5.87
N ALA A 283 6.64 3.34 -4.67
CA ALA A 283 8.00 3.33 -4.13
C ALA A 283 8.98 2.55 -5.02
N LEU A 284 8.57 1.38 -5.52
CA LEU A 284 9.41 0.56 -6.39
C LEU A 284 9.62 1.19 -7.78
N ILE A 285 8.61 1.86 -8.33
CA ILE A 285 8.73 2.59 -9.62
C ILE A 285 9.63 3.82 -9.45
N GLU A 286 9.54 4.56 -8.35
CA GLU A 286 10.45 5.67 -8.04
C GLU A 286 11.88 5.16 -7.83
N ALA A 287 12.06 4.08 -7.07
CA ALA A 287 13.36 3.44 -6.89
C ALA A 287 13.99 3.07 -8.24
N ALA A 288 13.21 2.48 -9.15
CA ALA A 288 13.67 2.17 -10.51
C ALA A 288 14.07 3.43 -11.29
N GLY A 289 13.29 4.51 -11.17
CA GLY A 289 13.59 5.80 -11.81
C GLY A 289 14.89 6.42 -11.30
N ILE A 290 15.14 6.35 -9.99
CA ILE A 290 16.38 6.85 -9.35
C ILE A 290 17.56 5.96 -9.75
N ALA A 291 17.39 4.63 -9.68
CA ALA A 291 18.42 3.66 -10.04
C ALA A 291 18.88 3.81 -11.48
N LEU A 292 17.97 4.04 -12.43
CA LEU A 292 18.28 4.25 -13.84
C LEU A 292 19.16 5.49 -14.10
N ARG A 293 19.09 6.49 -13.24
CA ARG A 293 19.96 7.69 -13.29
C ARG A 293 21.29 7.48 -12.56
N SER A 294 21.41 6.43 -11.75
CA SER A 294 22.61 6.14 -10.96
C SER A 294 23.64 5.38 -11.80
N ARG A 295 24.92 5.70 -11.58
CA ARG A 295 26.05 4.91 -12.10
C ARG A 295 26.17 3.54 -11.42
N ARG A 296 25.54 3.36 -10.25
CA ARG A 296 25.55 2.10 -9.48
C ARG A 296 24.46 1.10 -9.92
N LEU A 297 23.69 1.43 -10.98
CA LEU A 297 22.70 0.49 -11.48
C LEU A 297 23.42 -0.75 -12.05
N PRO A 298 23.05 -1.98 -11.61
CA PRO A 298 23.55 -3.22 -12.17
C PRO A 298 23.40 -3.26 -13.69
N GLU A 299 24.45 -3.67 -14.37
CA GLU A 299 24.48 -3.73 -15.84
C GLU A 299 23.31 -4.56 -16.41
N ARG A 300 22.91 -5.62 -15.70
CA ARG A 300 21.76 -6.45 -16.06
C ARG A 300 20.47 -5.65 -16.13
N LEU A 301 20.21 -4.76 -15.16
CA LEU A 301 18.99 -3.93 -15.12
C LEU A 301 19.05 -2.83 -16.18
N ARG A 302 20.22 -2.28 -16.46
CA ARG A 302 20.43 -1.32 -17.55
C ARG A 302 20.10 -1.97 -18.88
N ARG A 303 20.67 -3.15 -19.17
CA ARG A 303 20.36 -3.92 -20.41
C ARG A 303 18.88 -4.28 -20.54
N LEU A 304 18.23 -4.62 -19.42
CA LEU A 304 16.78 -4.87 -19.41
C LEU A 304 16.01 -3.63 -19.83
N TYR A 305 16.32 -2.49 -19.24
CA TYR A 305 15.70 -1.20 -19.56
C TYR A 305 15.93 -0.83 -21.03
N ASP A 306 17.19 -0.84 -21.50
CA ASP A 306 17.56 -0.44 -22.86
C ASP A 306 16.88 -1.33 -23.90
N ARG A 307 16.84 -2.64 -23.68
CA ARG A 307 16.13 -3.59 -24.56
C ARG A 307 14.63 -3.26 -24.65
N LEU A 308 13.97 -3.02 -23.54
CA LEU A 308 12.52 -2.78 -23.52
C LEU A 308 12.14 -1.36 -23.95
N SER A 309 13.02 -0.39 -23.77
CA SER A 309 12.83 1.01 -24.17
C SER A 309 13.43 1.34 -25.53
N HIS A 310 13.95 0.33 -26.27
CA HIS A 310 14.67 0.56 -27.53
C HIS A 310 15.78 1.62 -27.40
N GLY A 311 16.63 1.46 -26.37
CA GLY A 311 17.67 2.45 -26.07
C GLY A 311 17.13 3.78 -25.54
N GLY A 312 15.97 3.77 -24.86
CA GLY A 312 15.34 4.97 -24.33
C GLY A 312 14.52 5.77 -25.34
N ARG A 313 14.26 5.22 -26.55
CA ARG A 313 13.49 5.90 -27.61
C ARG A 313 11.97 5.75 -27.43
N SER A 314 11.50 4.60 -26.93
CA SER A 314 10.07 4.30 -26.76
C SER A 314 9.83 3.46 -25.50
N ASN A 315 8.56 3.25 -25.12
CA ASN A 315 8.16 2.35 -24.02
C ASN A 315 8.88 2.59 -22.66
N LYS A 316 9.37 3.79 -22.41
CA LYS A 316 10.16 4.13 -21.19
C LYS A 316 9.41 3.79 -19.90
N ALA A 317 8.12 4.03 -19.85
CA ALA A 317 7.29 3.73 -18.67
C ALA A 317 7.21 2.21 -18.42
N GLN A 318 6.98 1.41 -19.46
CA GLN A 318 6.93 -0.04 -19.36
C GLN A 318 8.28 -0.64 -18.97
N ALA A 319 9.37 -0.12 -19.57
CA ALA A 319 10.72 -0.52 -19.23
C ALA A 319 11.06 -0.21 -17.76
N ARG A 320 10.63 0.95 -17.23
CA ARG A 320 10.78 1.31 -15.81
C ARG A 320 10.01 0.36 -14.91
N VAL A 321 8.78 -0.02 -15.26
CA VAL A 321 7.99 -1.00 -14.51
C VAL A 321 8.68 -2.36 -14.47
N ALA A 322 9.31 -2.80 -15.57
CA ALA A 322 10.08 -4.05 -15.59
C ALA A 322 11.28 -4.01 -14.65
N VAL A 323 12.01 -2.87 -14.61
CA VAL A 323 13.11 -2.66 -13.64
C VAL A 323 12.59 -2.64 -12.22
N ALA A 324 11.45 -1.98 -11.95
CA ALA A 324 10.81 -1.95 -10.64
C ALA A 324 10.43 -3.36 -10.14
N ARG A 325 9.96 -4.22 -11.04
CA ARG A 325 9.70 -5.62 -10.73
C ARG A 325 10.98 -6.38 -10.30
N GLU A 326 12.06 -6.23 -11.03
CA GLU A 326 13.34 -6.83 -10.66
C GLU A 326 13.85 -6.28 -9.31
N LEU A 327 13.69 -4.98 -9.05
CA LEU A 327 14.02 -4.39 -7.75
C LEU A 327 13.14 -4.96 -6.62
N CYS A 328 11.86 -5.25 -6.88
CA CYS A 328 10.99 -5.94 -5.91
C CYS A 328 11.53 -7.32 -5.55
N GLU A 329 12.05 -8.06 -6.54
CA GLU A 329 12.70 -9.36 -6.31
C GLU A 329 13.99 -9.19 -5.48
N VAL A 330 14.78 -8.15 -5.73
CA VAL A 330 15.97 -7.81 -4.94
C VAL A 330 15.60 -7.47 -3.50
N VAL A 331 14.59 -6.62 -3.29
CA VAL A 331 14.06 -6.29 -1.95
C VAL A 331 13.70 -7.57 -1.18
N TYR A 332 12.98 -8.49 -1.82
CA TYR A 332 12.62 -9.76 -1.19
C TYR A 332 13.84 -10.57 -0.76
N VAL A 333 14.86 -10.68 -1.62
CA VAL A 333 16.07 -11.46 -1.34
C VAL A 333 16.91 -10.82 -0.24
N VAL A 334 17.16 -9.50 -0.31
CA VAL A 334 17.92 -8.74 0.69
C VAL A 334 17.26 -8.89 2.07
N TRP A 335 15.95 -8.66 2.14
CA TRP A 335 15.20 -8.79 3.39
C TRP A 335 15.21 -10.22 3.94
N LYS A 336 14.96 -11.23 3.08
CA LYS A 336 14.89 -12.63 3.50
C LYS A 336 16.23 -13.17 4.00
N LYS A 337 17.35 -12.71 3.42
CA LYS A 337 18.69 -13.13 3.83
C LYS A 337 19.24 -12.35 5.03
N GLY A 338 18.72 -11.15 5.31
CA GLY A 338 19.30 -10.25 6.30
C GLY A 338 20.70 -9.74 5.90
N GLU A 339 21.01 -9.67 4.60
CA GLU A 339 22.31 -9.28 4.08
C GLU A 339 22.20 -8.05 3.19
N ALA A 340 23.20 -7.15 3.27
CA ALA A 340 23.32 -6.01 2.39
C ALA A 340 23.31 -6.43 0.92
N TYR A 341 22.77 -5.57 0.05
CA TYR A 341 22.74 -5.84 -1.38
C TYR A 341 24.13 -6.07 -1.93
N ARG A 342 24.30 -7.16 -2.65
CA ARG A 342 25.49 -7.47 -3.46
C ARG A 342 25.03 -7.82 -4.88
N GLU A 343 25.72 -7.28 -5.88
CA GLU A 343 25.47 -7.67 -7.25
C GLU A 343 25.99 -9.11 -7.47
N HIS A 344 25.07 -10.06 -7.56
CA HIS A 344 25.42 -11.43 -7.94
C HIS A 344 25.22 -11.61 -9.45
N PRO A 345 26.24 -12.03 -10.22
CA PRO A 345 26.02 -12.47 -11.57
C PRO A 345 25.07 -13.68 -11.54
N ARG A 346 23.93 -13.61 -12.25
CA ARG A 346 23.04 -14.76 -12.40
C ARG A 346 23.87 -15.90 -13.04
N VAL A 347 23.99 -17.02 -12.35
CA VAL A 347 24.35 -18.30 -12.99
C VAL A 347 23.33 -18.51 -14.11
N ARG A 348 23.77 -18.55 -15.36
CA ARG A 348 22.93 -18.88 -16.51
C ARG A 348 22.21 -20.19 -16.19
N ARG A 349 20.90 -20.17 -16.04
CA ARG A 349 20.13 -21.43 -16.13
C ARG A 349 20.39 -21.99 -17.51
N GLY A 350 21.06 -23.12 -17.55
CA GLY A 350 21.36 -23.81 -18.79
C GLY A 350 20.11 -23.89 -19.66
N THR A 351 20.25 -23.52 -20.91
CA THR A 351 19.26 -23.80 -21.96
C THR A 351 18.87 -25.25 -21.84
N ARG A 352 17.59 -25.54 -21.58
CA ARG A 352 17.07 -26.89 -21.76
C ARG A 352 17.44 -27.33 -23.18
N PRO A 353 18.05 -28.48 -23.37
CA PRO A 353 18.25 -29.01 -24.73
C PRO A 353 16.87 -29.13 -25.37
N SER A 354 16.72 -28.59 -26.57
CA SER A 354 15.55 -28.81 -27.41
C SER A 354 15.43 -30.30 -27.66
N ALA A 355 14.42 -30.94 -27.09
CA ALA A 355 14.02 -32.28 -27.57
C ALA A 355 13.49 -32.10 -29.01
N ARG A 356 14.38 -32.35 -29.97
CA ARG A 356 13.99 -32.75 -31.32
C ARG A 356 13.90 -34.27 -31.31
N ALA A 357 12.76 -34.80 -31.51
CA ALA A 357 12.44 -36.01 -32.23
C ALA A 357 10.94 -35.99 -32.57
#